data_b79667022f1dcd7a15b434caf616a344
#
_entry.id   b79667022f1dcd7a15b434caf616a344
#
_cell.length_a   1.000
_cell.length_b   1.000
_cell.length_c   1.000
_cell.angle_alpha   90.00
_cell.angle_beta   90.00
_cell.angle_gamma   90.00
#
_symmetry.space_group_name_H-M   'P 1'
#
loop_
_entity.id
_entity.type
_entity.pdbx_description
1 polymer ?
#
loop_
_entity_poly.entity_id
_entity_poly.type
_entity_poly.pdbx_seq_one_letter_code
_entity_poly.pdbx_strand_id
1 'polypeptide(L)'
;MVIYYSICWKGGVVVRQGIYLDMRTERYILRNCSAQPGELQVFYLFGKEYILGEEHYYVIRAAMEAENEAFRRGRIQFSYSVRGHLEQLRQEHFAPLWLVGWAVNQPGHGIYDVQKYWALQDCFFGDCPILMMLDGREDARAMYFWNGQKLAKQYEYHLFDDPRPKVSQDEVDCYETRCTRIS
;
A
#
# COMPACT_ATOMS: atom_id res chain seq x y z
N MET A 1 4.31 -22.71 -14.44
CA MET A 1 4.07 -21.53 -13.61
C MET A 1 3.33 -22.03 -12.38
N VAL A 2 4.00 -22.10 -11.22
CA VAL A 2 3.37 -22.54 -9.97
C VAL A 2 2.73 -21.29 -9.36
N ILE A 3 1.40 -21.26 -9.31
CA ILE A 3 0.66 -20.15 -8.69
C ILE A 3 0.49 -20.55 -7.22
N TYR A 4 1.17 -19.82 -6.32
CA TYR A 4 1.00 -19.97 -4.89
C TYR A 4 -0.12 -19.06 -4.42
N TYR A 5 -1.04 -19.59 -3.63
CA TYR A 5 -2.18 -18.85 -3.09
C TYR A 5 -2.03 -18.67 -1.59
N SER A 6 -2.20 -17.46 -1.13
CA SER A 6 -2.43 -17.21 0.29
C SER A 6 -3.89 -17.49 0.63
N ILE A 7 -4.14 -18.22 1.71
CA ILE A 7 -5.49 -18.59 2.15
C ILE A 7 -5.92 -17.63 3.25
N CYS A 8 -7.01 -16.92 3.03
CA CYS A 8 -7.67 -16.09 4.05
C CYS A 8 -9.07 -16.62 4.37
N TRP A 9 -9.47 -16.53 5.64
CA TRP A 9 -10.80 -16.90 6.09
C TRP A 9 -11.69 -15.66 6.15
N LYS A 10 -12.68 -15.58 5.27
CA LYS A 10 -13.74 -14.57 5.35
C LYS A 10 -15.06 -15.30 5.57
N GLY A 11 -15.64 -15.18 6.79
CA GLY A 11 -16.95 -15.77 7.06
C GLY A 11 -17.07 -17.29 6.91
N GLY A 12 -16.00 -18.05 7.16
CA GLY A 12 -16.01 -19.53 7.05
C GLY A 12 -15.72 -20.07 5.64
N VAL A 13 -15.51 -19.20 4.64
CA VAL A 13 -15.12 -19.58 3.28
C VAL A 13 -13.62 -19.38 3.10
N VAL A 14 -12.94 -20.37 2.54
CA VAL A 14 -11.53 -20.26 2.16
C VAL A 14 -11.45 -19.44 0.88
N VAL A 15 -11.08 -18.18 0.99
CA VAL A 15 -10.86 -17.30 -0.16
C VAL A 15 -9.38 -17.36 -0.52
N ARG A 16 -9.08 -17.72 -1.76
CA ARG A 16 -7.72 -17.62 -2.29
C ARG A 16 -7.45 -16.18 -2.70
N GLN A 17 -6.29 -15.67 -2.33
CA GLN A 17 -5.92 -14.29 -2.56
C GLN A 17 -4.56 -14.20 -3.23
N GLY A 18 -4.45 -13.29 -4.19
CA GLY A 18 -3.19 -12.92 -4.82
C GLY A 18 -2.94 -11.43 -4.73
N ILE A 19 -1.75 -11.02 -4.32
CA ILE A 19 -1.31 -9.62 -4.34
C ILE A 19 -0.26 -9.47 -5.43
N TYR A 20 -0.52 -8.53 -6.34
CA TYR A 20 0.36 -8.17 -7.44
C TYR A 20 0.77 -6.71 -7.27
N LEU A 21 2.07 -6.45 -7.22
CA LEU A 21 2.64 -5.11 -7.04
C LEU A 21 3.45 -4.73 -8.27
N ASP A 22 3.12 -3.60 -8.88
CA ASP A 22 3.91 -3.03 -9.98
C ASP A 22 5.32 -2.68 -9.49
N MET A 23 6.34 -3.12 -10.22
CA MET A 23 7.75 -2.91 -9.88
C MET A 23 8.13 -1.43 -9.79
N ARG A 24 7.46 -0.55 -10.54
CA ARG A 24 7.68 0.90 -10.47
C ARG A 24 7.15 1.46 -9.17
N THR A 25 5.97 1.01 -8.77
CA THR A 25 5.35 1.37 -7.48
C THR A 25 6.24 0.92 -6.32
N GLU A 26 6.75 -0.31 -6.35
CA GLU A 26 7.69 -0.79 -5.34
C GLU A 26 8.95 0.08 -5.30
N ARG A 27 9.57 0.35 -6.45
CA ARG A 27 10.77 1.21 -6.53
C ARG A 27 10.51 2.63 -6.02
N TYR A 28 9.34 3.21 -6.32
CA TYR A 28 8.95 4.51 -5.78
C TYR A 28 8.93 4.49 -4.25
N ILE A 29 8.25 3.52 -3.64
CA ILE A 29 8.18 3.39 -2.18
C ILE A 29 9.60 3.23 -1.59
N LEU A 30 10.38 2.29 -2.10
CA LEU A 30 11.72 1.99 -1.58
C LEU A 30 12.68 3.18 -1.72
N ARG A 31 12.61 3.94 -2.82
CA ARG A 31 13.41 5.14 -3.02
C ARG A 31 13.08 6.22 -2.00
N ASN A 32 11.80 6.47 -1.72
CA ASN A 32 11.39 7.44 -0.71
C ASN A 32 11.83 6.99 0.69
N CYS A 33 11.70 5.71 1.02
CA CYS A 33 12.21 5.15 2.28
C CYS A 33 13.73 5.34 2.41
N SER A 34 14.48 5.17 1.32
CA SER A 34 15.94 5.34 1.30
C SER A 34 16.36 6.81 1.38
N ALA A 35 15.54 7.73 0.85
CA ALA A 35 15.81 9.17 0.91
C ALA A 35 15.68 9.73 2.34
N GLN A 36 14.88 9.10 3.19
CA GLN A 36 14.61 9.50 4.57
C GLN A 36 14.75 8.29 5.53
N PRO A 37 15.96 7.73 5.69
CA PRO A 37 16.17 6.41 6.29
C PRO A 37 15.89 6.33 7.79
N GLY A 38 15.57 7.44 8.43
CA GLY A 38 15.26 7.51 9.87
C GLY A 38 13.81 7.86 10.16
N GLU A 39 12.99 8.13 9.14
CA GLU A 39 11.67 8.69 9.32
C GLU A 39 10.55 7.64 9.15
N LEU A 40 9.53 7.80 9.99
CA LEU A 40 8.28 7.07 9.82
C LEU A 40 7.56 7.64 8.60
N GLN A 41 7.28 6.80 7.62
CA GLN A 41 6.58 7.19 6.39
C GLN A 41 5.36 6.31 6.18
N VAL A 42 4.33 6.88 5.58
CA VAL A 42 3.12 6.14 5.18
C VAL A 42 2.85 6.41 3.72
N PHE A 43 2.40 5.38 3.01
CA PHE A 43 2.00 5.47 1.61
C PHE A 43 0.60 4.91 1.45
N TYR A 44 -0.20 5.54 0.62
CA TYR A 44 -1.47 5.02 0.13
C TYR A 44 -1.22 4.17 -1.10
N LEU A 45 -1.83 3.00 -1.17
CA LEU A 45 -1.68 2.07 -2.28
C LEU A 45 -2.94 2.07 -3.15
N PHE A 46 -2.78 2.39 -4.42
CA PHE A 46 -3.87 2.44 -5.38
C PHE A 46 -3.79 1.29 -6.38
N GLY A 47 -4.93 0.72 -6.69
CA GLY A 47 -5.01 -0.44 -7.56
C GLY A 47 -6.44 -0.84 -7.91
N LYS A 48 -6.58 -2.11 -8.28
CA LYS A 48 -7.88 -2.72 -8.56
C LYS A 48 -7.97 -4.10 -7.91
N GLU A 49 -9.16 -4.42 -7.46
CA GLU A 49 -9.54 -5.78 -7.11
C GLU A 49 -10.17 -6.46 -8.33
N TYR A 50 -9.80 -7.70 -8.56
CA TYR A 50 -10.37 -8.59 -9.55
C TYR A 50 -10.88 -9.84 -8.85
N ILE A 51 -12.08 -10.27 -9.17
CA ILE A 51 -12.72 -11.44 -8.60
C ILE A 51 -12.91 -12.47 -9.70
N LEU A 52 -12.34 -13.66 -9.55
CA LEU A 52 -12.44 -14.78 -10.47
C LEU A 52 -12.97 -16.00 -9.69
N GLY A 53 -14.30 -16.20 -9.73
CA GLY A 53 -14.95 -17.21 -8.89
C GLY A 53 -14.82 -16.86 -7.41
N GLU A 54 -14.15 -17.71 -6.64
CA GLU A 54 -13.89 -17.51 -5.22
C GLU A 54 -12.48 -16.89 -4.95
N GLU A 55 -11.77 -16.52 -6.00
CA GLU A 55 -10.41 -15.98 -5.90
C GLU A 55 -10.43 -14.47 -6.04
N HIS A 56 -9.73 -13.77 -5.13
CA HIS A 56 -9.56 -12.33 -5.13
C HIS A 56 -8.12 -11.94 -5.48
N TYR A 57 -7.96 -11.07 -6.44
CA TYR A 57 -6.67 -10.57 -6.90
C TYR A 57 -6.60 -9.07 -6.73
N TYR A 58 -5.60 -8.61 -6.00
CA TYR A 58 -5.34 -7.18 -5.80
C TYR A 58 -4.12 -6.77 -6.64
N VAL A 59 -4.34 -5.87 -7.58
CA VAL A 59 -3.28 -5.39 -8.48
C VAL A 59 -2.96 -3.95 -8.12
N ILE A 60 -1.86 -3.74 -7.41
CA ILE A 60 -1.37 -2.44 -6.94
C ILE A 60 -0.53 -1.82 -8.06
N ARG A 61 -0.91 -0.62 -8.51
CA ARG A 61 -0.30 0.05 -9.68
C ARG A 61 0.27 1.42 -9.39
N ALA A 62 -0.05 2.00 -8.25
CA ALA A 62 0.47 3.30 -7.84
C ALA A 62 0.55 3.39 -6.32
N ALA A 63 1.41 4.27 -5.84
CA ALA A 63 1.48 4.67 -4.45
C ALA A 63 1.66 6.18 -4.35
N MET A 64 1.23 6.75 -3.25
CA MET A 64 1.42 8.15 -2.91
C MET A 64 1.83 8.24 -1.45
N GLU A 65 2.88 9.00 -1.14
CA GLU A 65 3.27 9.27 0.24
C GLU A 65 2.19 10.12 0.93
N ALA A 66 1.86 9.76 2.17
CA ALA A 66 0.90 10.49 2.96
C ALA A 66 1.53 11.79 3.47
N GLU A 67 0.78 12.89 3.37
CA GLU A 67 1.21 14.17 3.86
C GLU A 67 1.32 14.23 5.39
N ASN A 68 1.98 15.29 5.89
CA ASN A 68 2.18 15.55 7.33
C ASN A 68 0.88 15.56 8.16
N GLU A 69 -0.28 15.79 7.54
CA GLU A 69 -1.59 15.72 8.19
C GLU A 69 -1.94 14.33 8.74
N ALA A 70 -1.36 13.27 8.14
CA ALA A 70 -1.51 11.90 8.62
C ALA A 70 -0.67 11.61 9.87
N PHE A 71 0.18 12.56 10.31
CA PHE A 71 1.07 12.39 11.43
C PHE A 71 0.81 13.44 12.50
N ARG A 72 0.64 13.01 13.75
CA ARG A 72 0.66 13.88 14.90
C ARG A 72 1.63 13.36 15.96
N ARG A 73 2.61 14.18 16.35
CA ARG A 73 3.58 13.86 17.41
C ARG A 73 4.30 12.53 17.17
N GLY A 74 4.72 12.26 15.95
CA GLY A 74 5.39 11.03 15.57
C GLY A 74 4.50 9.77 15.56
N ARG A 75 3.18 9.94 15.57
CA ARG A 75 2.20 8.85 15.48
C ARG A 75 1.32 9.01 14.25
N ILE A 76 1.00 7.90 13.61
CA ILE A 76 0.04 7.88 12.51
C ILE A 76 -1.36 8.17 13.06
N GLN A 77 -2.01 9.20 12.55
CA GLN A 77 -3.39 9.55 12.90
C GLN A 77 -4.13 9.93 11.63
N PHE A 78 -5.08 9.11 11.24
CA PHE A 78 -5.98 9.45 10.15
C PHE A 78 -7.26 10.08 10.69
N SER A 79 -7.74 11.10 9.98
CA SER A 79 -9.00 11.78 10.27
C SER A 79 -9.93 11.71 9.05
N TYR A 80 -11.19 12.06 9.26
CA TYR A 80 -12.14 12.17 8.13
C TYR A 80 -11.73 13.21 7.09
N SER A 81 -11.06 14.29 7.49
CA SER A 81 -10.52 15.29 6.57
C SER A 81 -9.43 14.71 5.68
N VAL A 82 -8.52 13.91 6.25
CA VAL A 82 -7.49 13.19 5.48
C VAL A 82 -8.14 12.24 4.47
N ARG A 83 -9.20 11.52 4.86
CA ARG A 83 -9.92 10.62 3.95
C ARG A 83 -10.59 11.38 2.79
N GLY A 84 -11.21 12.52 3.07
CA GLY A 84 -11.81 13.36 2.03
C GLY A 84 -10.77 13.91 1.04
N HIS A 85 -9.65 14.40 1.55
CA HIS A 85 -8.55 14.87 0.71
C HIS A 85 -7.93 13.74 -0.12
N LEU A 86 -7.71 12.57 0.48
CA LEU A 86 -7.21 11.40 -0.22
C LEU A 86 -8.12 10.98 -1.38
N GLU A 87 -9.45 11.03 -1.21
CA GLU A 87 -10.39 10.71 -2.28
C GLU A 87 -10.33 11.73 -3.42
N GLN A 88 -10.19 13.02 -3.10
CA GLN A 88 -9.98 14.05 -4.11
C GLN A 88 -8.69 13.81 -4.91
N LEU A 89 -7.56 13.59 -4.23
CA LEU A 89 -6.28 13.29 -4.87
C LEU A 89 -6.35 12.02 -5.73
N ARG A 90 -7.07 10.99 -5.24
CA ARG A 90 -7.31 9.77 -6.03
C ARG A 90 -8.02 10.08 -7.34
N GLN A 91 -9.09 10.87 -7.31
CA GLN A 91 -9.84 11.23 -8.51
C GLN A 91 -9.01 12.06 -9.48
N GLU A 92 -8.21 12.99 -8.99
CA GLU A 92 -7.40 13.89 -9.81
C GLU A 92 -6.19 13.18 -10.47
N HIS A 93 -5.55 12.25 -9.76
CA HIS A 93 -4.26 11.71 -10.19
C HIS A 93 -4.24 10.21 -10.47
N PHE A 94 -5.15 9.44 -9.86
CA PHE A 94 -5.11 7.99 -9.89
C PHE A 94 -6.35 7.31 -10.49
N ALA A 95 -7.32 8.07 -10.97
CA ALA A 95 -8.46 7.46 -11.66
C ALA A 95 -7.99 6.64 -12.89
N PRO A 96 -8.52 5.44 -13.12
CA PRO A 96 -9.64 4.78 -12.46
C PRO A 96 -9.24 3.78 -11.34
N LEU A 97 -8.11 3.99 -10.66
CA LEU A 97 -7.67 3.15 -9.56
C LEU A 97 -8.42 3.48 -8.27
N TRP A 98 -8.49 2.51 -7.35
CA TRP A 98 -9.09 2.65 -6.04
C TRP A 98 -8.03 2.51 -4.96
N LEU A 99 -8.29 3.04 -3.77
CA LEU A 99 -7.49 2.73 -2.60
C LEU A 99 -7.69 1.25 -2.26
N VAL A 100 -6.61 0.46 -2.29
CA VAL A 100 -6.64 -0.98 -2.00
C VAL A 100 -5.86 -1.35 -0.76
N GLY A 101 -5.10 -0.40 -0.21
CA GLY A 101 -4.30 -0.61 0.99
C GLY A 101 -3.42 0.58 1.30
N TRP A 102 -2.48 0.33 2.18
CA TRP A 102 -1.49 1.31 2.60
C TRP A 102 -0.16 0.63 2.93
N ALA A 103 0.91 1.42 2.99
CA ALA A 103 2.22 0.94 3.39
C ALA A 103 2.77 1.81 4.52
N VAL A 104 3.57 1.23 5.40
CA VAL A 104 4.25 1.93 6.48
C VAL A 104 5.70 1.54 6.53
N ASN A 105 6.59 2.53 6.46
CA ASN A 105 8.01 2.40 6.75
C ASN A 105 8.25 2.80 8.20
N GLN A 106 8.80 1.89 9.00
CA GLN A 106 9.13 2.09 10.41
C GLN A 106 10.58 1.70 10.71
N PRO A 107 11.54 2.55 10.37
CA PRO A 107 12.96 2.22 10.41
C PRO A 107 13.45 1.76 11.79
N GLY A 108 14.06 0.56 11.86
CA GLY A 108 14.59 -0.03 13.08
C GLY A 108 13.56 -0.67 14.01
N HIS A 109 12.31 -0.81 13.56
CA HIS A 109 11.25 -1.48 14.33
C HIS A 109 10.83 -2.83 13.73
N GLY A 110 11.46 -3.22 12.64
CA GLY A 110 11.17 -4.46 11.92
C GLY A 110 9.78 -4.46 11.26
N ILE A 111 9.40 -5.62 10.76
CA ILE A 111 8.18 -5.80 9.98
C ILE A 111 7.12 -6.70 10.64
N TYR A 112 7.34 -7.14 11.89
CA TYR A 112 6.50 -8.15 12.54
C TYR A 112 5.49 -7.60 13.54
N ASP A 113 5.73 -6.41 14.12
CA ASP A 113 4.83 -5.77 15.08
C ASP A 113 3.65 -5.09 14.39
N VAL A 114 2.81 -5.90 13.78
CA VAL A 114 1.64 -5.46 13.00
C VAL A 114 0.40 -5.19 13.86
N GLN A 115 0.35 -5.72 15.09
CA GLN A 115 -0.82 -5.60 15.96
C GLN A 115 -1.15 -4.15 16.32
N LYS A 116 -0.14 -3.29 16.45
CA LYS A 116 -0.33 -1.87 16.73
C LYS A 116 -1.12 -1.11 15.65
N TYR A 117 -1.23 -1.70 14.45
CA TYR A 117 -1.97 -1.12 13.34
C TYR A 117 -3.39 -1.67 13.16
N TRP A 118 -3.82 -2.65 13.96
CA TRP A 118 -5.13 -3.28 13.80
C TRP A 118 -6.28 -2.29 13.96
N ALA A 119 -6.24 -1.45 15.01
CA ALA A 119 -7.27 -0.44 15.23
C ALA A 119 -7.32 0.58 14.09
N LEU A 120 -6.17 0.97 13.56
CA LEU A 120 -6.07 1.90 12.45
C LEU A 120 -6.60 1.25 11.15
N GLN A 121 -6.24 -0.01 10.93
CA GLN A 121 -6.73 -0.79 9.80
C GLN A 121 -8.25 -0.91 9.82
N ASP A 122 -8.82 -1.30 10.95
CA ASP A 122 -10.26 -1.48 11.12
C ASP A 122 -11.03 -0.17 10.93
N CYS A 123 -10.60 0.89 11.62
CA CYS A 123 -11.31 2.17 11.64
C CYS A 123 -11.17 2.98 10.34
N PHE A 124 -10.04 2.90 9.65
CA PHE A 124 -9.74 3.78 8.52
C PHE A 124 -9.60 3.05 7.19
N PHE A 125 -9.06 1.84 7.20
CA PHE A 125 -8.78 1.05 6.00
C PHE A 125 -9.60 -0.25 5.94
N GLY A 126 -10.74 -0.35 6.64
CA GLY A 126 -11.53 -1.58 6.70
C GLY A 126 -11.87 -2.19 5.34
N ASP A 127 -12.14 -1.32 4.34
CA ASP A 127 -12.45 -1.72 2.97
C ASP A 127 -11.18 -1.88 2.08
N CYS A 128 -9.99 -1.60 2.62
CA CYS A 128 -8.72 -1.61 1.91
C CYS A 128 -7.78 -2.64 2.57
N PRO A 129 -7.88 -3.92 2.20
CA PRO A 129 -7.38 -5.01 3.05
C PRO A 129 -5.85 -5.15 3.10
N ILE A 130 -5.09 -4.41 2.31
CA ILE A 130 -3.65 -4.62 2.17
C ILE A 130 -2.89 -3.64 3.07
N LEU A 131 -1.96 -4.19 3.86
CA LEU A 131 -0.91 -3.45 4.55
C LEU A 131 0.46 -3.97 4.09
N MET A 132 1.31 -3.07 3.58
CA MET A 132 2.72 -3.35 3.35
C MET A 132 3.54 -2.75 4.48
N MET A 133 4.29 -3.56 5.21
CA MET A 133 5.23 -3.10 6.23
C MET A 133 6.64 -3.09 5.68
N LEU A 134 7.37 -2.02 5.96
CA LEU A 134 8.76 -1.84 5.58
C LEU A 134 9.61 -1.45 6.80
N ASP A 135 10.84 -1.90 6.80
CA ASP A 135 11.91 -1.37 7.62
C ASP A 135 13.08 -0.98 6.71
N GLY A 136 13.18 0.32 6.41
CA GLY A 136 14.18 0.83 5.48
C GLY A 136 15.62 0.73 6.00
N ARG A 137 15.84 0.46 7.31
CA ARG A 137 17.17 0.22 7.87
C ARG A 137 17.62 -1.22 7.65
N GLU A 138 16.71 -2.17 7.78
CA GLU A 138 16.98 -3.60 7.67
C GLU A 138 16.72 -4.14 6.24
N ASP A 139 16.32 -3.27 5.30
CA ASP A 139 15.85 -3.66 3.96
C ASP A 139 14.79 -4.78 4.00
N ALA A 140 13.98 -4.77 5.06
CA ALA A 140 12.96 -5.77 5.30
C ALA A 140 11.59 -5.28 4.86
N ARG A 141 10.79 -6.19 4.30
CA ARG A 141 9.42 -5.90 3.87
C ARG A 141 8.51 -7.12 3.99
N ALA A 142 7.24 -6.87 4.26
CA ALA A 142 6.21 -7.90 4.30
C ALA A 142 4.86 -7.33 3.90
N MET A 143 4.05 -8.18 3.26
CA MET A 143 2.64 -7.90 2.98
C MET A 143 1.76 -8.57 4.03
N TYR A 144 0.70 -7.87 4.39
CA TYR A 144 -0.35 -8.36 5.28
C TYR A 144 -1.71 -8.14 4.64
N PHE A 145 -2.64 -9.02 4.98
CA PHE A 145 -4.01 -8.94 4.52
C PHE A 145 -4.96 -8.86 5.72
N TRP A 146 -5.86 -7.88 5.70
CA TRP A 146 -6.89 -7.70 6.70
C TRP A 146 -8.10 -8.60 6.41
N ASN A 147 -8.42 -9.49 7.32
CA ASN A 147 -9.53 -10.42 7.17
C ASN A 147 -10.81 -10.00 7.94
N GLY A 148 -10.87 -8.75 8.40
CA GLY A 148 -11.95 -8.21 9.22
C GLY A 148 -11.72 -8.38 10.74
N GLN A 149 -10.66 -9.08 11.16
CA GLN A 149 -10.32 -9.29 12.57
C GLN A 149 -8.83 -9.05 12.86
N LYS A 150 -7.96 -9.48 11.96
CA LYS A 150 -6.51 -9.36 12.12
C LYS A 150 -5.81 -9.18 10.78
N LEU A 151 -4.62 -8.62 10.83
CA LEU A 151 -3.68 -8.58 9.72
C LEU A 151 -2.89 -9.90 9.68
N ALA A 152 -3.16 -10.72 8.67
CA ALA A 152 -2.49 -12.00 8.45
C ALA A 152 -1.35 -11.79 7.45
N LYS A 153 -0.13 -12.26 7.80
CA LYS A 153 1.04 -12.16 6.92
C LYS A 153 0.80 -12.96 5.64
N GLN A 154 1.08 -12.32 4.53
CA GLN A 154 1.13 -12.97 3.21
C GLN A 154 2.58 -13.37 2.94
N TYR A 155 2.79 -14.66 2.71
CA TYR A 155 4.14 -15.20 2.51
C TYR A 155 4.68 -14.86 1.12
N GLU A 156 3.79 -14.58 0.17
CA GLU A 156 4.15 -14.28 -1.21
C GLU A 156 3.29 -13.14 -1.76
N TYR A 157 3.91 -12.25 -2.52
CA TYR A 157 3.28 -11.32 -3.43
C TYR A 157 4.08 -11.32 -4.73
N HIS A 158 3.43 -10.98 -5.82
CA HIS A 158 4.04 -11.05 -7.14
C HIS A 158 4.41 -9.67 -7.64
N LEU A 159 5.66 -9.51 -8.06
CA LEU A 159 6.08 -8.32 -8.77
C LEU A 159 5.79 -8.48 -10.26
N PHE A 160 5.24 -7.47 -10.88
CA PHE A 160 5.03 -7.44 -12.32
C PHE A 160 5.52 -6.12 -12.92
N ASP A 161 5.96 -6.18 -14.15
CA ASP A 161 6.26 -4.98 -14.94
C ASP A 161 5.06 -4.72 -15.85
N ASP A 162 4.38 -3.58 -15.63
CA ASP A 162 3.27 -3.19 -16.48
C ASP A 162 3.81 -2.76 -17.85
N PRO A 163 3.45 -3.44 -18.95
CA PRO A 163 3.93 -3.11 -20.29
C PRO A 163 3.33 -1.83 -20.88
N ARG A 164 2.70 -0.97 -20.06
CA ARG A 164 2.28 0.35 -20.54
C ARG A 164 3.43 1.04 -21.26
N PRO A 165 3.18 1.72 -22.40
CA PRO A 165 4.23 2.41 -23.13
C PRO A 165 5.00 3.26 -22.13
N LYS A 166 6.32 3.23 -22.23
CA LYS A 166 7.20 4.05 -21.39
C LYS A 166 6.73 5.48 -21.56
N VAL A 167 5.99 5.95 -20.57
CA VAL A 167 5.72 7.36 -20.39
C VAL A 167 7.08 8.03 -20.47
N SER A 168 7.20 9.09 -21.25
CA SER A 168 8.48 9.77 -21.41
C SER A 168 9.06 10.10 -20.04
N GLN A 169 10.39 10.18 -19.94
CA GLN A 169 11.07 10.54 -18.68
C GLN A 169 10.44 11.79 -18.05
N ASP A 170 9.94 12.71 -18.91
CA ASP A 170 9.23 13.94 -18.53
C ASP A 170 7.91 13.70 -17.78
N GLU A 171 7.21 12.57 -18.04
CA GLU A 171 5.99 12.21 -17.31
C GLU A 171 6.30 11.50 -15.97
N VAL A 172 7.43 10.79 -15.86
CA VAL A 172 7.92 10.26 -14.59
C VAL A 172 8.34 11.42 -13.69
N ASP A 173 9.06 12.40 -14.23
CA ASP A 173 9.45 13.62 -13.52
C ASP A 173 8.21 14.48 -13.17
N CYS A 174 7.16 14.44 -13.99
CA CYS A 174 5.88 15.09 -13.71
C CYS A 174 5.09 14.40 -12.59
N TYR A 175 5.17 13.08 -12.48
CA TYR A 175 4.64 12.31 -11.35
C TYR A 175 5.37 12.65 -10.05
N GLU A 176 6.70 12.68 -10.10
CA GLU A 176 7.55 13.06 -8.97
C GLU A 176 7.37 14.54 -8.58
N THR A 177 7.26 15.44 -9.56
CA THR A 177 7.07 16.87 -9.31
C THR A 177 5.66 17.21 -8.83
N ARG A 178 4.64 16.45 -9.21
CA ARG A 178 3.26 16.66 -8.71
C ARG A 178 3.09 16.18 -7.28
N CYS A 179 3.75 15.07 -6.91
CA CYS A 179 3.74 14.61 -5.51
C CYS A 179 4.56 15.52 -4.57
N THR A 180 5.55 16.29 -5.08
CA THR A 180 6.37 17.21 -4.29
C THR A 180 5.86 18.65 -4.26
N ARG A 181 4.90 19.02 -5.10
CA ARG A 181 4.36 20.39 -5.18
C ARG A 181 3.08 20.65 -4.38
N ILE A 182 2.63 19.67 -3.61
CA ILE A 182 1.52 19.85 -2.67
C ILE A 182 2.14 19.99 -1.27
N SER A 183 2.92 21.02 -1.08
CA SER A 183 3.40 21.50 0.23
C SER A 183 2.89 22.91 0.44
#